data_b92c2d47860dbe1f114259a4dbb15336
#
_entry.id   b92c2d47860dbe1f114259a4dbb15336
#
_cell.length_a   1.000
_cell.length_b   1.000
_cell.length_c   1.000
_cell.angle_alpha   90.00
_cell.angle_beta   90.00
_cell.angle_gamma   90.00
#
_symmetry.space_group_name_H-M   'P 1'
#
loop_
_entity.id
_entity.type
_entity.pdbx_description
1 polymer ?
#
loop_
_entity_poly.entity_id
_entity_poly.type
_entity_poly.pdbx_seq_one_letter_code
_entity_poly.pdbx_strand_id
1 'polypeptide(L)' 'MVYYLIVCRSLTYAQRTASALERAGITAHILRSPKMISGEGCSPSVKVSERNLAPALLILGRVGLTPKRIYIMS' A
#
# COMPACT_ATOMS: atom_id res chain seq x y z
N MET A 1 -11.48 12.34 5.63
CA MET A 1 -10.68 11.26 6.20
C MET A 1 -9.45 11.01 5.33
N VAL A 2 -8.27 10.97 5.95
CA VAL A 2 -7.00 10.83 5.21
C VAL A 2 -6.56 9.38 5.18
N TYR A 3 -6.11 8.93 4.03
CA TYR A 3 -5.52 7.60 3.89
C TYR A 3 -4.38 7.64 2.89
N TYR A 4 -3.59 6.57 2.86
CA TYR A 4 -2.45 6.47 1.96
C TYR A 4 -2.62 5.30 1.01
N LEU A 5 -2.12 5.49 -0.20
CA LEU A 5 -2.05 4.42 -1.20
C LEU A 5 -0.59 4.01 -1.36
N ILE A 6 -0.31 2.77 -1.02
CA ILE A 6 1.03 2.20 -1.17
C ILE A 6 1.06 1.50 -2.53
N VAL A 7 1.70 2.13 -3.50
CA VAL A 7 1.74 1.62 -4.87
C VAL A 7 2.76 0.50 -4.97
N CYS A 8 2.33 -0.64 -5.47
CA CYS A 8 3.16 -1.84 -5.59
C CYS A 8 3.53 -2.12 -7.04
N ARG A 9 4.57 -2.92 -7.25
CA ARG A 9 5.06 -3.24 -8.59
C ARG A 9 4.11 -4.16 -9.34
N SER A 10 3.46 -5.07 -8.63
CA SER A 10 2.59 -6.06 -9.23
C SER A 10 1.49 -6.45 -8.26
N LEU A 11 0.48 -7.15 -8.76
CA LEU A 11 -0.58 -7.65 -7.92
C LEU A 11 -0.05 -8.62 -6.86
N THR A 12 0.94 -9.43 -7.20
CA THR A 12 1.56 -10.33 -6.24
C THR A 12 2.18 -9.57 -5.08
N TYR A 13 2.89 -8.48 -5.36
CA TYR A 13 3.44 -7.62 -4.33
C TYR A 13 2.36 -6.99 -3.47
N ALA A 14 1.27 -6.53 -4.10
CA ALA A 14 0.16 -5.94 -3.36
C ALA A 14 -0.48 -6.96 -2.43
N GLN A 15 -0.66 -8.19 -2.90
CA GLN A 15 -1.22 -9.27 -2.08
C GLN A 15 -0.31 -9.60 -0.89
N ARG A 16 0.99 -9.68 -1.11
CA ARG A 16 1.95 -9.93 -0.05
C ARG A 16 1.98 -8.78 0.96
N THR A 17 1.92 -7.56 0.46
CA THR A 17 1.89 -6.38 1.30
C THR A 17 0.65 -6.38 2.18
N ALA A 18 -0.52 -6.59 1.60
CA ALA A 18 -1.77 -6.64 2.35
C ALA A 18 -1.75 -7.76 3.39
N SER A 19 -1.27 -8.95 3.02
CA SER A 19 -1.16 -10.08 3.96
C SER A 19 -0.26 -9.77 5.14
N ALA A 20 0.91 -9.18 4.86
CA ALA A 20 1.85 -8.83 5.93
C ALA A 20 1.24 -7.83 6.89
N LEU A 21 0.52 -6.83 6.37
CA LEU A 21 -0.12 -5.83 7.21
C LEU A 21 -1.26 -6.43 8.02
N GLU A 22 -2.07 -7.28 7.43
CA GLU A 22 -3.18 -7.92 8.13
C GLU A 22 -2.69 -8.83 9.26
N ARG A 23 -1.59 -9.52 9.06
CA ARG A 23 -0.98 -10.34 10.10
C ARG A 23 -0.54 -9.51 11.30
N ALA A 24 -0.19 -8.26 11.06
CA ALA A 24 0.21 -7.35 12.12
C ALA A 24 -0.97 -6.59 12.74
N GLY A 25 -2.19 -6.91 12.32
CA GLY A 25 -3.39 -6.27 12.85
C GLY A 25 -3.73 -4.95 12.15
N ILE A 26 -3.14 -4.69 11.00
CA ILE A 26 -3.40 -3.47 10.24
C ILE A 26 -4.37 -3.78 9.11
N THR A 27 -5.49 -3.03 9.06
CA THR A 27 -6.45 -3.18 7.98
C THR A 27 -5.88 -2.63 6.69
N ALA A 28 -5.88 -3.44 5.65
CA ALA A 28 -5.34 -3.04 4.35
C ALA A 28 -6.25 -3.56 3.24
N HIS A 29 -6.47 -2.72 2.24
CA HIS A 29 -7.31 -3.06 1.09
C HIS A 29 -6.51 -2.89 -0.20
N ILE A 30 -6.64 -3.87 -1.09
CA ILE A 30 -5.98 -3.79 -2.40
C ILE A 30 -6.88 -3.04 -3.36
N LEU A 31 -6.34 -2.00 -3.99
CA LEU A 31 -7.04 -1.17 -4.95
C LEU A 31 -6.15 -0.98 -6.18
N ARG A 32 -6.76 -0.56 -7.27
CA ARG A 32 -6.01 -0.13 -8.44
C ARG A 32 -5.83 1.38 -8.37
N SER A 33 -4.60 1.83 -8.57
CA SER A 33 -4.31 3.26 -8.56
C SER A 33 -4.96 3.91 -9.79
N PRO A 34 -5.56 5.10 -9.63
CA PRO A 34 -6.06 5.85 -10.78
C PRO A 34 -4.92 6.19 -11.74
N LYS A 35 -5.23 6.27 -13.03
CA LYS A 35 -4.23 6.62 -14.04
C LYS A 35 -3.53 7.94 -13.74
N MET A 36 -4.26 8.88 -13.18
CA MET A 36 -3.71 10.19 -12.83
C MET A 36 -2.58 10.11 -11.81
N ILE A 37 -2.61 9.09 -10.95
CA ILE A 37 -1.61 8.92 -9.93
C ILE A 37 -0.42 8.14 -10.46
N SER A 38 -0.67 7.01 -11.15
CA SER A 38 0.38 6.13 -11.59
C SER A 38 1.12 6.64 -12.82
N GLY A 39 0.44 7.38 -13.69
CA GLY A 39 1.02 7.85 -14.93
C GLY A 39 1.35 6.75 -15.95
N GLU A 40 1.25 5.51 -15.57
CA GLU A 40 1.62 4.36 -16.38
C GLU A 40 0.49 3.36 -16.52
N GLY A 41 -0.74 3.79 -16.30
CA GLY A 41 -1.89 2.90 -16.27
C GLY A 41 -2.19 2.43 -14.86
N CYS A 42 -2.98 1.37 -14.74
CA CYS A 42 -3.40 0.89 -13.44
C CYS A 42 -2.33 0.08 -12.76
N SER A 43 -1.86 0.54 -11.62
CA SER A 43 -0.95 -0.23 -10.77
C SER A 43 -1.70 -0.64 -9.51
N PRO A 44 -1.50 -1.86 -9.01
CA PRO A 44 -2.13 -2.27 -7.75
C PRO A 44 -1.58 -1.46 -6.59
N SER A 45 -2.45 -1.08 -5.69
CA SER A 45 -2.09 -0.30 -4.51
C SER A 45 -2.74 -0.89 -3.28
N VAL A 46 -2.16 -0.62 -2.12
CA VAL A 46 -2.73 -1.04 -0.85
C VAL A 46 -3.13 0.23 -0.09
N LYS A 47 -4.41 0.29 0.28
CA LYS A 47 -4.94 1.43 1.02
C LYS A 47 -4.76 1.18 2.52
N VAL A 48 -4.14 2.13 3.20
CA VAL A 48 -4.01 2.09 4.66
C VAL A 48 -4.42 3.44 5.24
N SER A 49 -4.97 3.44 6.46
CA SER A 49 -5.35 4.67 7.11
C SER A 49 -4.12 5.44 7.57
N GLU A 50 -4.30 6.75 7.76
CA GLU A 50 -3.20 7.61 8.20
C GLU A 50 -2.50 7.11 9.45
N ARG A 51 -3.28 6.67 10.45
CA ARG A 51 -2.72 6.20 11.71
C ARG A 51 -1.90 4.91 11.57
N ASN A 52 -2.14 4.16 10.51
CA ASN A 52 -1.48 2.88 10.30
C ASN A 52 -0.27 2.97 9.37
N LEU A 53 -0.01 4.13 8.78
CA LEU A 53 1.09 4.25 7.81
C LEU A 53 2.46 3.96 8.43
N ALA A 54 2.76 4.58 9.57
CA ALA A 54 4.07 4.39 10.19
C ALA A 54 4.34 2.91 10.56
N PRO A 55 3.43 2.22 11.28
CA PRO A 55 3.65 0.81 11.54
C PRO A 55 3.64 -0.04 10.27
N ALA A 56 2.86 0.33 9.25
CA ALA A 56 2.85 -0.39 7.99
C ALA A 56 4.22 -0.34 7.31
N LEU A 57 4.83 0.83 7.26
CA LEU A 57 6.14 0.98 6.65
C LEU A 57 7.22 0.20 7.39
N LEU A 58 7.14 0.16 8.72
CA LEU A 58 8.07 -0.65 9.51
C LEU A 58 7.96 -2.14 9.15
N ILE A 59 6.74 -2.63 9.06
CA ILE A 59 6.51 -4.03 8.73
C ILE A 59 7.01 -4.36 7.32
N LEU A 60 6.72 -3.49 6.36
CA LEU A 60 7.17 -3.70 4.98
C LEU A 60 8.69 -3.67 4.86
N GLY A 61 9.34 -2.82 5.64
CA GLY A 61 10.81 -2.80 5.70
C GLY A 61 11.38 -4.11 6.23
N ARG A 62 10.71 -4.71 7.22
CA ARG A 62 11.16 -5.97 7.82
C ARG A 62 11.06 -7.15 6.87
N VAL A 63 9.98 -7.18 6.07
CA VAL A 63 9.74 -8.32 5.17
C VAL A 63 10.28 -8.08 3.77
N GLY A 64 10.92 -6.94 3.52
CA GLY A 64 11.52 -6.65 2.23
C GLY A 64 10.52 -6.29 1.14
N LEU A 65 9.35 -5.78 1.51
CA LEU A 65 8.32 -5.39 0.56
C LEU A 65 8.26 -3.87 0.42
N THR A 66 9.37 -3.27 0.04
CA THR A 66 9.48 -1.83 -0.12
C THR A 66 8.51 -1.32 -1.18
N PRO A 67 7.66 -0.35 -0.87
CA PRO A 67 6.71 0.17 -1.85
C PRO A 67 7.41 0.96 -2.95
N LYS A 68 6.80 0.94 -4.14
CA LYS A 68 7.31 1.72 -5.26
C LYS A 68 7.08 3.22 -5.02
N ARG A 69 5.88 3.56 -4.58
CA ARG A 69 5.50 4.93 -4.25
C ARG A 69 4.39 4.93 -3.20
N ILE A 70 4.26 6.05 -2.51
CA ILE A 70 3.20 6.25 -1.52
C ILE A 70 2.53 7.58 -1.80
N TYR A 71 1.20 7.57 -1.94
CA TYR A 71 0.42 8.78 -2.14
C TYR A 71 -0.50 9.03 -0.97
N ILE A 72 -0.64 10.28 -0.59
CA ILE A 72 -1.62 10.68 0.42
C ILE A 72 -2.92 11.05 -0.29
N MET A 73 -4.02 10.51 0.21
CA MET A 73 -5.36 10.77 -0.33
C MET A 73 -6.24 11.34 0.76
N SER A 74 -7.06 12.30 0.40
CA SER A 74 -7.97 12.94 1.35
C SER A 74 -9.38 13.08 0.77
#